data_d648ad8315237944b635e21f71c45415
#
_entry.id   d648ad8315237944b635e21f71c45415
#
_cell.length_a   1.000
_cell.length_b   1.000
_cell.length_c   1.000
_cell.angle_alpha   90.00
_cell.angle_beta   90.00
_cell.angle_gamma   90.00
#
_symmetry.space_group_name_H-M   'P 1'
#
loop_
_entity.id
_entity.type
_entity.pdbx_description
1 polymer ?
#
loop_
_entity_poly.entity_id
_entity_poly.type
_entity_poly.pdbx_seq_one_letter_code
_entity_poly.pdbx_strand_id
1 'polypeptide(L)'
;MKKGSSLLLASVLLLAALAGCSTGEDNSLVSKTPFQEFSEADTEGNPVSSDIFADYDATIVNFWNNGCGTCIEEMPELEELYHQLQERNINLIGVGTDSGEGEEQLETAQNILKEKGVTYVNISPDPEGEFYKDFVSEIFSYPTTYIVDGEGNIIGAPIVGNVKKQIDTVNDRLALSTASDE
;
A
#
# COMPACT_ATOMS: atom_id res chain seq x y z
N MET A 1 56.13 -64.91 22.26
CA MET A 1 56.66 -63.63 22.78
C MET A 1 56.88 -62.73 21.56
N LYS A 2 56.03 -61.75 21.35
CA LYS A 2 56.29 -60.40 20.85
C LYS A 2 54.95 -59.74 20.46
N LYS A 3 54.63 -58.75 21.23
CA LYS A 3 53.45 -57.91 21.11
C LYS A 3 53.59 -57.00 19.86
N GLY A 4 52.65 -57.07 18.94
CA GLY A 4 52.50 -56.13 17.84
C GLY A 4 51.43 -55.13 18.15
N SER A 5 51.81 -53.87 18.38
CA SER A 5 50.93 -52.74 18.64
C SER A 5 50.27 -52.29 17.33
N SER A 6 48.97 -52.37 17.26
CA SER A 6 48.18 -51.87 16.14
C SER A 6 47.88 -50.40 16.39
N LEU A 7 48.45 -49.51 15.57
CA LEU A 7 48.10 -48.08 15.55
C LEU A 7 46.80 -47.89 14.73
N LEU A 8 45.74 -47.54 15.43
CA LEU A 8 44.51 -47.09 14.83
C LEU A 8 44.69 -45.62 14.46
N LEU A 9 44.77 -45.33 13.15
CA LEU A 9 44.64 -43.97 12.61
C LEU A 9 43.18 -43.58 12.67
N ALA A 10 42.85 -42.70 13.59
CA ALA A 10 41.55 -42.05 13.63
C ALA A 10 41.54 -40.89 12.59
N SER A 11 40.90 -41.14 11.45
CA SER A 11 40.61 -40.07 10.48
C SER A 11 39.47 -39.19 11.02
N VAL A 12 39.85 -38.01 11.47
CA VAL A 12 38.86 -36.96 11.80
C VAL A 12 38.37 -36.33 10.49
N LEU A 13 37.17 -36.69 10.06
CA LEU A 13 36.44 -36.03 9.03
C LEU A 13 35.91 -34.69 9.56
N LEU A 14 36.61 -33.60 9.17
CA LEU A 14 36.16 -32.24 9.42
C LEU A 14 34.95 -31.94 8.49
N LEU A 15 33.73 -32.12 8.95
CA LEU A 15 32.56 -31.59 8.28
C LEU A 15 32.57 -30.06 8.40
N ALA A 16 32.98 -29.39 7.32
CA ALA A 16 32.75 -27.97 7.17
C ALA A 16 31.24 -27.74 7.00
N ALA A 17 30.58 -27.31 8.07
CA ALA A 17 29.24 -26.77 8.00
C ALA A 17 29.30 -25.46 7.18
N LEU A 18 28.89 -25.53 5.92
CA LEU A 18 28.54 -24.35 5.15
C LEU A 18 27.29 -23.73 5.86
N ALA A 19 27.54 -22.75 6.70
CA ALA A 19 26.49 -21.85 7.15
C ALA A 19 26.03 -21.08 5.89
N GLY A 20 25.00 -21.59 5.25
CA GLY A 20 24.25 -20.84 4.26
C GLY A 20 23.71 -19.60 4.99
N CYS A 21 24.23 -18.43 4.66
CA CYS A 21 23.48 -17.20 4.88
C CYS A 21 22.21 -17.34 4.06
N SER A 22 21.13 -17.76 4.69
CA SER A 22 19.80 -17.48 4.21
C SER A 22 19.72 -15.97 4.23
N THR A 23 19.75 -15.34 3.06
CA THR A 23 19.18 -14.02 2.87
C THR A 23 17.70 -14.21 3.18
N GLY A 24 17.33 -13.99 4.44
CA GLY A 24 15.93 -13.90 4.81
C GLY A 24 15.37 -12.74 4.01
N GLU A 25 14.55 -13.06 3.01
CA GLU A 25 13.67 -12.08 2.43
C GLU A 25 12.91 -11.46 3.60
N ASP A 26 13.05 -10.15 3.73
CA ASP A 26 12.37 -9.40 4.80
C ASP A 26 10.88 -9.36 4.49
N ASN A 27 10.18 -10.45 4.85
CA ASN A 27 8.72 -10.55 4.72
C ASN A 27 7.97 -9.56 5.63
N SER A 28 8.67 -8.71 6.38
CA SER A 28 8.05 -7.65 7.17
C SER A 28 7.41 -6.56 6.29
N LEU A 29 7.80 -6.47 5.01
CA LEU A 29 7.21 -5.56 4.03
C LEU A 29 5.92 -6.09 3.42
N VAL A 30 5.69 -7.41 3.44
CA VAL A 30 4.43 -8.03 2.98
C VAL A 30 3.58 -8.30 4.20
N SER A 31 2.79 -7.31 4.60
CA SER A 31 1.72 -7.51 5.55
C SER A 31 0.61 -8.27 4.82
N LYS A 32 0.18 -9.42 5.35
CA LYS A 32 -1.08 -10.07 4.93
C LYS A 32 -2.27 -9.55 5.74
N THR A 33 -2.17 -8.34 6.27
CA THR A 33 -3.26 -7.67 6.97
C THR A 33 -4.26 -7.17 5.93
N PRO A 34 -5.50 -7.64 5.93
CA PRO A 34 -6.51 -7.13 5.03
C PRO A 34 -6.70 -5.62 5.19
N PHE A 35 -6.85 -4.92 4.08
CA PHE A 35 -7.36 -3.56 4.12
C PHE A 35 -8.81 -3.59 4.61
N GLN A 36 -9.25 -2.55 5.32
CA GLN A 36 -10.63 -2.47 5.78
C GLN A 36 -11.60 -2.48 4.59
N GLU A 37 -12.57 -3.40 4.61
CA GLU A 37 -13.62 -3.44 3.61
C GLU A 37 -14.46 -2.16 3.67
N PHE A 38 -14.89 -1.71 2.49
CA PHE A 38 -15.74 -0.54 2.35
C PHE A 38 -16.79 -0.70 1.25
N SER A 39 -17.89 0.02 1.38
CA SER A 39 -18.91 0.20 0.37
C SER A 39 -19.43 1.62 0.51
N GLU A 40 -18.85 2.52 -0.27
CA GLU A 40 -19.01 3.97 -0.14
C GLU A 40 -19.48 4.58 -1.48
N ALA A 41 -19.63 5.89 -1.51
CA ALA A 41 -19.77 6.65 -2.74
C ALA A 41 -18.42 7.36 -3.06
N ASP A 42 -18.14 7.58 -4.34
CA ASP A 42 -17.14 8.54 -4.73
C ASP A 42 -17.67 10.00 -4.59
N THR A 43 -16.80 10.97 -4.81
CA THR A 43 -17.18 12.38 -4.74
C THR A 43 -18.20 12.81 -5.79
N GLU A 44 -18.48 11.97 -6.80
CA GLU A 44 -19.49 12.17 -7.84
C GLU A 44 -20.82 11.43 -7.54
N GLY A 45 -20.85 10.66 -6.45
CA GLY A 45 -22.01 9.87 -6.00
C GLY A 45 -22.12 8.49 -6.64
N ASN A 46 -21.07 7.99 -7.32
CA ASN A 46 -21.07 6.63 -7.85
C ASN A 46 -20.67 5.64 -6.75
N PRO A 47 -21.25 4.42 -6.71
CA PRO A 47 -20.89 3.42 -5.73
C PRO A 47 -19.47 2.88 -5.99
N VAL A 48 -18.69 2.76 -4.93
CA VAL A 48 -17.33 2.18 -4.94
C VAL A 48 -17.18 1.26 -3.73
N SER A 49 -16.69 0.03 -3.94
CA SER A 49 -16.43 -0.91 -2.85
C SER A 49 -14.99 -1.42 -2.90
N SER A 50 -14.59 -2.11 -1.83
CA SER A 50 -13.29 -2.80 -1.76
C SER A 50 -13.10 -3.87 -2.83
N ASP A 51 -14.17 -4.30 -3.52
CA ASP A 51 -14.07 -5.20 -4.69
C ASP A 51 -13.20 -4.62 -5.82
N ILE A 52 -13.01 -3.28 -5.85
CA ILE A 52 -12.15 -2.61 -6.82
C ILE A 52 -10.70 -3.12 -6.79
N PHE A 53 -10.24 -3.65 -5.66
CA PHE A 53 -8.87 -4.17 -5.56
C PHE A 53 -8.65 -5.38 -6.46
N ALA A 54 -9.66 -6.24 -6.63
CA ALA A 54 -9.57 -7.45 -7.45
C ALA A 54 -9.47 -7.19 -8.97
N ASP A 55 -9.73 -5.95 -9.41
CA ASP A 55 -9.62 -5.57 -10.81
C ASP A 55 -8.17 -5.20 -11.22
N TYR A 56 -7.26 -5.08 -10.25
CA TYR A 56 -5.88 -4.61 -10.45
C TYR A 56 -4.87 -5.47 -9.71
N ASP A 57 -3.63 -5.49 -10.18
CA ASP A 57 -2.52 -6.19 -9.51
C ASP A 57 -2.16 -5.52 -8.17
N ALA A 58 -2.35 -4.21 -8.10
CA ALA A 58 -2.26 -3.42 -6.87
C ALA A 58 -3.04 -2.11 -6.99
N THR A 59 -3.38 -1.52 -5.84
CA THR A 59 -4.00 -0.20 -5.73
C THR A 59 -3.25 0.66 -4.73
N ILE A 60 -2.90 1.87 -5.12
CA ILE A 60 -2.42 2.92 -4.23
C ILE A 60 -3.64 3.62 -3.64
N VAL A 61 -3.78 3.64 -2.31
CA VAL A 61 -4.87 4.31 -1.61
C VAL A 61 -4.30 5.52 -0.85
N ASN A 62 -4.59 6.73 -1.34
CA ASN A 62 -4.07 7.99 -0.79
C ASN A 62 -5.14 8.71 0.02
N PHE A 63 -4.88 8.91 1.32
CA PHE A 63 -5.78 9.61 2.24
C PHE A 63 -5.40 11.09 2.32
N TRP A 64 -6.38 11.96 2.10
CA TRP A 64 -6.24 13.40 2.11
C TRP A 64 -7.45 14.08 2.76
N ASN A 65 -7.39 15.39 3.02
CA ASN A 65 -8.56 16.18 3.44
C ASN A 65 -8.51 17.60 2.86
N ASN A 66 -9.63 18.28 2.92
CA ASN A 66 -9.82 19.63 2.36
C ASN A 66 -8.85 20.69 2.93
N GLY A 67 -8.40 20.50 4.16
CA GLY A 67 -7.47 21.42 4.85
C GLY A 67 -5.99 21.09 4.63
N CYS A 68 -5.66 19.99 3.96
CA CYS A 68 -4.29 19.53 3.81
C CYS A 68 -3.60 20.16 2.58
N GLY A 69 -2.93 21.28 2.76
CA GLY A 69 -2.22 21.97 1.68
C GLY A 69 -1.20 21.09 0.95
N THR A 70 -0.43 20.27 1.68
CA THR A 70 0.57 19.34 1.09
C THR A 70 -0.09 18.28 0.23
N CYS A 71 -1.27 17.76 0.65
CA CYS A 71 -2.03 16.79 -0.15
C CYS A 71 -2.50 17.42 -1.46
N ILE A 72 -3.07 18.62 -1.38
CA ILE A 72 -3.59 19.35 -2.55
C ILE A 72 -2.46 19.72 -3.52
N GLU A 73 -1.28 20.06 -3.00
CA GLU A 73 -0.11 20.37 -3.82
C GLU A 73 0.43 19.14 -4.58
N GLU A 74 0.33 17.94 -4.02
CA GLU A 74 0.83 16.72 -4.69
C GLU A 74 -0.16 16.10 -5.69
N MET A 75 -1.45 16.47 -5.69
CA MET A 75 -2.47 15.87 -6.57
C MET A 75 -2.11 15.84 -8.06
N PRO A 76 -1.54 16.90 -8.67
CA PRO A 76 -1.13 16.84 -10.07
C PRO A 76 -0.01 15.80 -10.32
N GLU A 77 0.86 15.58 -9.34
CA GLU A 77 1.92 14.57 -9.43
C GLU A 77 1.36 13.15 -9.26
N LEU A 78 0.33 12.98 -8.41
CA LEU A 78 -0.41 11.73 -8.28
C LEU A 78 -1.21 11.41 -9.56
N GLU A 79 -1.77 12.40 -10.22
CA GLU A 79 -2.45 12.23 -11.51
C GLU A 79 -1.48 11.74 -12.60
N GLU A 80 -0.29 12.34 -12.69
CA GLU A 80 0.76 11.86 -13.60
C GLU A 80 1.15 10.40 -13.27
N LEU A 81 1.30 10.08 -12.00
CA LEU A 81 1.60 8.73 -11.52
C LEU A 81 0.47 7.76 -11.88
N TYR A 82 -0.78 8.14 -11.65
CA TYR A 82 -1.96 7.34 -12.00
C TYR A 82 -1.92 6.91 -13.47
N HIS A 83 -1.70 7.83 -14.40
CA HIS A 83 -1.62 7.51 -15.81
C HIS A 83 -0.46 6.55 -16.16
N GLN A 84 0.70 6.70 -15.51
CA GLN A 84 1.83 5.79 -15.72
C GLN A 84 1.56 4.38 -15.17
N LEU A 85 0.83 4.27 -14.07
CA LEU A 85 0.50 3.02 -13.41
C LEU A 85 -0.55 2.19 -14.16
N GLN A 86 -1.45 2.85 -14.92
CA GLN A 86 -2.46 2.16 -15.74
C GLN A 86 -1.84 1.21 -16.76
N GLU A 87 -0.67 1.53 -17.31
CA GLU A 87 0.07 0.65 -18.23
C GLU A 87 0.56 -0.65 -17.55
N ARG A 88 0.60 -0.67 -16.23
CA ARG A 88 1.06 -1.79 -15.39
C ARG A 88 -0.08 -2.50 -14.66
N ASN A 89 -1.34 -2.24 -15.01
CA ASN A 89 -2.52 -2.74 -14.30
C ASN A 89 -2.53 -2.38 -12.79
N ILE A 90 -2.00 -1.21 -12.44
CA ILE A 90 -1.98 -0.69 -11.06
C ILE A 90 -2.92 0.51 -10.98
N ASN A 91 -3.77 0.51 -9.96
CA ASN A 91 -4.74 1.56 -9.70
C ASN A 91 -4.22 2.60 -8.69
N LEU A 92 -4.84 3.77 -8.68
CA LEU A 92 -4.71 4.78 -7.65
C LEU A 92 -6.10 5.33 -7.33
N ILE A 93 -6.45 5.36 -6.05
CA ILE A 93 -7.66 5.97 -5.53
C ILE A 93 -7.33 6.96 -4.41
N GLY A 94 -8.08 8.03 -4.32
CA GLY A 94 -8.06 8.96 -3.20
C GLY A 94 -9.16 8.64 -2.20
N VAL A 95 -8.97 9.04 -0.94
CA VAL A 95 -10.00 9.05 0.10
C VAL A 95 -10.00 10.44 0.71
N GLY A 96 -11.03 11.25 0.38
CA GLY A 96 -11.24 12.58 0.96
C GLY A 96 -11.88 12.43 2.34
N THR A 97 -11.06 12.36 3.39
CA THR A 97 -11.52 11.90 4.70
C THR A 97 -12.60 12.75 5.37
N ASP A 98 -12.68 14.01 5.00
CA ASP A 98 -13.70 14.97 5.48
C ASP A 98 -14.80 15.27 4.44
N SER A 99 -14.70 14.73 3.23
CA SER A 99 -15.65 15.03 2.15
C SER A 99 -17.05 14.50 2.40
N GLY A 100 -17.21 13.44 3.20
CA GLY A 100 -18.50 12.87 3.58
C GLY A 100 -19.19 13.55 4.77
N GLU A 101 -18.55 14.53 5.43
CA GLU A 101 -19.08 15.19 6.62
C GLU A 101 -20.25 16.14 6.33
N GLY A 102 -20.53 16.45 5.06
CA GLY A 102 -21.66 17.27 4.65
C GLY A 102 -21.50 17.86 3.25
N GLU A 103 -22.56 18.52 2.77
CA GLU A 103 -22.63 19.07 1.42
C GLU A 103 -21.51 20.10 1.13
N GLU A 104 -21.19 20.97 2.10
CA GLU A 104 -20.12 21.97 1.96
C GLU A 104 -18.74 21.33 1.81
N GLN A 105 -18.44 20.27 2.58
CA GLN A 105 -17.20 19.54 2.53
C GLN A 105 -17.06 18.77 1.22
N LEU A 106 -18.13 18.16 0.74
CA LEU A 106 -18.19 17.47 -0.54
C LEU A 106 -17.95 18.45 -1.70
N GLU A 107 -18.67 19.58 -1.72
CA GLU A 107 -18.47 20.61 -2.75
C GLU A 107 -17.03 21.15 -2.75
N THR A 108 -16.45 21.35 -1.57
CA THR A 108 -15.06 21.78 -1.43
C THR A 108 -14.10 20.73 -2.03
N ALA A 109 -14.28 19.45 -1.71
CA ALA A 109 -13.49 18.36 -2.25
C ALA A 109 -13.59 18.29 -3.78
N GLN A 110 -14.80 18.35 -4.34
CA GLN A 110 -15.04 18.34 -5.78
C GLN A 110 -14.33 19.51 -6.49
N ASN A 111 -14.40 20.72 -5.91
CA ASN A 111 -13.74 21.89 -6.46
C ASN A 111 -12.22 21.75 -6.45
N ILE A 112 -11.63 21.22 -5.37
CA ILE A 112 -10.20 20.93 -5.27
C ILE A 112 -9.77 19.93 -6.35
N LEU A 113 -10.45 18.78 -6.43
CA LEU A 113 -10.13 17.73 -7.41
C LEU A 113 -10.20 18.25 -8.85
N LYS A 114 -11.24 19.01 -9.16
CA LYS A 114 -11.41 19.65 -10.48
C LYS A 114 -10.31 20.66 -10.78
N GLU A 115 -9.96 21.53 -9.83
CA GLU A 115 -8.90 22.53 -10.00
C GLU A 115 -7.54 21.89 -10.23
N LYS A 116 -7.27 20.76 -9.56
CA LYS A 116 -6.01 20.00 -9.68
C LYS A 116 -5.97 19.05 -10.86
N GLY A 117 -7.09 18.89 -11.59
CA GLY A 117 -7.19 18.03 -12.76
C GLY A 117 -7.17 16.54 -12.43
N VAL A 118 -7.62 16.17 -11.24
CA VAL A 118 -7.66 14.78 -10.78
C VAL A 118 -8.77 14.02 -11.50
N THR A 119 -8.42 12.85 -12.06
CA THR A 119 -9.35 11.95 -12.77
C THR A 119 -9.49 10.58 -12.14
N TYR A 120 -8.57 10.19 -11.25
CA TYR A 120 -8.71 8.95 -10.49
C TYR A 120 -9.84 9.05 -9.46
N VAL A 121 -10.44 7.90 -9.14
CA VAL A 121 -11.57 7.81 -8.19
C VAL A 121 -11.19 8.40 -6.83
N ASN A 122 -12.08 9.21 -6.26
CA ASN A 122 -11.95 9.74 -4.91
C ASN A 122 -13.17 9.36 -4.08
N ILE A 123 -12.95 8.54 -3.05
CA ILE A 123 -13.99 8.08 -2.12
C ILE A 123 -14.34 9.23 -1.17
N SER A 124 -15.65 9.40 -0.94
CA SER A 124 -16.22 10.29 0.07
C SER A 124 -16.84 9.42 1.18
N PRO A 125 -16.07 9.08 2.24
CA PRO A 125 -16.53 8.10 3.22
C PRO A 125 -17.65 8.65 4.08
N ASP A 126 -18.68 7.81 4.36
CA ASP A 126 -19.75 8.14 5.29
C ASP A 126 -19.18 8.20 6.73
N PRO A 127 -19.24 9.35 7.44
CA PRO A 127 -18.73 9.48 8.80
C PRO A 127 -19.46 8.59 9.81
N GLU A 128 -20.68 8.11 9.49
CA GLU A 128 -21.41 7.14 10.29
C GLU A 128 -21.16 5.68 9.88
N GLY A 129 -20.43 5.46 8.77
CA GLY A 129 -20.08 4.14 8.25
C GLY A 129 -18.99 3.44 9.05
N GLU A 130 -18.89 2.10 8.91
CA GLU A 130 -17.88 1.28 9.57
C GLU A 130 -16.47 1.59 9.03
N PHE A 131 -16.34 1.83 7.72
CA PHE A 131 -15.07 2.19 7.12
C PHE A 131 -14.48 3.46 7.73
N TYR A 132 -15.30 4.48 7.93
CA TYR A 132 -14.86 5.71 8.59
C TYR A 132 -14.48 5.46 10.05
N LYS A 133 -15.36 4.82 10.83
CA LYS A 133 -15.19 4.63 12.28
C LYS A 133 -14.00 3.73 12.62
N ASP A 134 -13.78 2.67 11.83
CA ASP A 134 -12.81 1.63 12.17
C ASP A 134 -11.46 1.84 11.46
N PHE A 135 -11.40 2.68 10.42
CA PHE A 135 -10.17 2.88 9.65
C PHE A 135 -9.83 4.35 9.39
N VAL A 136 -10.75 5.11 8.75
CA VAL A 136 -10.45 6.49 8.34
C VAL A 136 -10.17 7.38 9.54
N SER A 137 -10.91 7.23 10.64
CA SER A 137 -10.75 7.99 11.88
C SER A 137 -9.39 7.77 12.58
N GLU A 138 -8.68 6.69 12.24
CA GLU A 138 -7.35 6.38 12.76
C GLU A 138 -6.20 7.01 11.93
N ILE A 139 -6.53 7.74 10.86
CA ILE A 139 -5.55 8.46 10.05
C ILE A 139 -5.26 9.84 10.67
N PHE A 140 -4.14 9.95 11.38
CA PHE A 140 -3.78 11.18 12.10
C PHE A 140 -2.81 12.11 11.37
N SER A 141 -2.29 11.69 10.20
CA SER A 141 -1.32 12.45 9.42
C SER A 141 -1.70 12.44 7.95
N TYR A 142 -1.54 13.56 7.26
CA TYR A 142 -1.88 13.69 5.85
C TYR A 142 -0.74 14.28 5.03
N PRO A 143 -0.50 13.81 3.81
CA PRO A 143 -1.14 12.62 3.24
C PRO A 143 -0.60 11.33 3.86
N THR A 144 -1.44 10.29 3.90
CA THR A 144 -1.04 8.93 4.23
C THR A 144 -1.46 8.00 3.09
N THR A 145 -0.56 7.12 2.67
CA THR A 145 -0.76 6.25 1.52
C THR A 145 -0.53 4.79 1.90
N TYR A 146 -1.47 3.93 1.51
CA TYR A 146 -1.36 2.49 1.58
C TYR A 146 -1.16 1.91 0.18
N ILE A 147 -0.44 0.80 0.09
CA ILE A 147 -0.40 -0.06 -1.09
C ILE A 147 -1.18 -1.32 -0.75
N VAL A 148 -2.14 -1.68 -1.60
CA VAL A 148 -3.03 -2.83 -1.41
C VAL A 148 -2.89 -3.72 -2.63
N ASP A 149 -2.70 -5.04 -2.43
CA ASP A 149 -2.65 -6.02 -3.53
C ASP A 149 -4.03 -6.36 -4.09
N GLY A 150 -4.07 -7.17 -5.16
CA GLY A 150 -5.33 -7.61 -5.78
C GLY A 150 -6.19 -8.53 -4.90
N GLU A 151 -5.62 -9.07 -3.82
CA GLU A 151 -6.36 -9.84 -2.81
C GLU A 151 -6.93 -8.95 -1.69
N GLY A 152 -6.68 -7.64 -1.72
CA GLY A 152 -7.12 -6.68 -0.72
C GLY A 152 -6.21 -6.63 0.53
N ASN A 153 -4.96 -7.10 0.47
CA ASN A 153 -4.04 -7.04 1.58
C ASN A 153 -3.12 -5.82 1.51
N ILE A 154 -2.85 -5.22 2.66
CA ILE A 154 -1.90 -4.11 2.78
C ILE A 154 -0.47 -4.63 2.62
N ILE A 155 0.31 -3.96 1.78
CA ILE A 155 1.73 -4.25 1.56
C ILE A 155 2.60 -3.26 2.31
N GLY A 156 3.24 -3.73 3.36
CA GLY A 156 4.12 -2.95 4.23
C GLY A 156 3.38 -1.95 5.11
N ALA A 157 4.14 -1.06 5.74
CA ALA A 157 3.58 -0.02 6.59
C ALA A 157 3.05 1.16 5.75
N PRO A 158 2.10 1.97 6.25
CA PRO A 158 1.65 3.16 5.55
C PRO A 158 2.81 4.14 5.27
N ILE A 159 2.75 4.81 4.13
CA ILE A 159 3.69 5.85 3.71
C ILE A 159 3.10 7.19 4.13
N VAL A 160 3.76 7.87 5.07
CA VAL A 160 3.31 9.18 5.56
C VAL A 160 4.08 10.29 4.85
N GLY A 161 3.36 11.28 4.32
CA GLY A 161 3.90 12.41 3.58
C GLY A 161 3.87 12.20 2.06
N ASN A 162 4.41 13.17 1.33
CA ASN A 162 4.34 13.25 -0.13
C ASN A 162 4.89 11.99 -0.83
N VAL A 163 4.08 11.39 -1.69
CA VAL A 163 4.34 10.11 -2.40
C VAL A 163 5.54 10.24 -3.34
N LYS A 164 5.65 11.32 -4.10
CA LYS A 164 6.74 11.51 -5.07
C LYS A 164 8.11 11.57 -4.40
N LYS A 165 8.19 12.13 -3.19
CA LYS A 165 9.43 12.16 -2.41
C LYS A 165 9.84 10.78 -1.88
N GLN A 166 8.93 9.81 -1.93
CA GLN A 166 9.11 8.44 -1.45
C GLN A 166 8.83 7.42 -2.56
N ILE A 167 8.99 7.83 -3.82
CA ILE A 167 8.63 7.02 -4.98
C ILE A 167 9.38 5.69 -5.05
N ASP A 168 10.63 5.64 -4.57
CA ASP A 168 11.40 4.40 -4.50
C ASP A 168 10.73 3.40 -3.54
N THR A 169 10.29 3.85 -2.37
CA THR A 169 9.54 3.01 -1.41
C THR A 169 8.21 2.52 -2.00
N VAL A 170 7.50 3.39 -2.74
CA VAL A 170 6.26 3.00 -3.44
C VAL A 170 6.54 1.92 -4.48
N ASN A 171 7.56 2.12 -5.32
CA ASN A 171 7.92 1.15 -6.35
C ASN A 171 8.39 -0.20 -5.78
N ASP A 172 9.16 -0.19 -4.69
CA ASP A 172 9.58 -1.42 -4.01
C ASP A 172 8.38 -2.23 -3.51
N ARG A 173 7.37 -1.57 -2.95
CA ARG A 173 6.13 -2.23 -2.49
C ARG A 173 5.25 -2.72 -3.63
N LEU A 174 5.12 -1.93 -4.70
CA LEU A 174 4.42 -2.35 -5.90
C LEU A 174 5.07 -3.56 -6.57
N ALA A 175 6.40 -3.68 -6.50
CA ALA A 175 7.10 -4.87 -6.98
C ALA A 175 6.79 -6.12 -6.15
N LEU A 176 6.53 -5.97 -4.85
CA LEU A 176 6.15 -7.09 -3.97
C LEU A 176 4.72 -7.58 -4.23
N SER A 177 3.79 -6.67 -4.61
CA SER A 177 2.40 -7.07 -4.92
C SER A 177 2.30 -7.93 -6.17
N THR A 178 3.16 -7.69 -7.16
CA THR A 178 3.17 -8.42 -8.44
C THR A 178 4.03 -9.69 -8.43
N ALA A 179 4.84 -9.91 -7.39
CA ALA A 179 5.73 -11.08 -7.27
C ALA A 179 5.04 -12.32 -6.66
N SER A 180 3.80 -12.22 -6.17
CA SER A 180 3.09 -13.31 -5.53
C SER A 180 2.39 -14.29 -6.50
N ASP A 181 2.48 -14.07 -7.82
CA ASP A 181 1.81 -14.86 -8.85
C ASP A 181 2.73 -15.84 -9.63
N GLU A 182 3.96 -16.13 -9.12
CA GLU A 182 4.85 -17.14 -9.71
C GLU A 182 5.01 -18.41 -8.86
#